data_cdf10a820b0f62f411ffda8803cf29a0
#
_entry.id   cdf10a820b0f62f411ffda8803cf29a0
#
_cell.length_a   1.000
_cell.length_b   1.000
_cell.length_c   1.000
_cell.angle_alpha   90.00
_cell.angle_beta   90.00
_cell.angle_gamma   90.00
#
_symmetry.space_group_name_H-M   'P 1'
#
loop_
_entity.id
_entity.type
_entity.pdbx_description
1 polymer ?
#
loop_
_entity_poly.entity_id
_entity_poly.type
_entity_poly.pdbx_seq_one_letter_code
_entity_poly.pdbx_strand_id
1 'polypeptide(L)'
;MSSPLYKIFCCSYLNPLSDTRCEWIRVGAIVFKRTAKGYRIHAHGPQKDILNQYIRKRSVEIISKPNLTLCPGFFDTHFHWVQDEVRLMPKENLLDWLQDYTWPYEAKFIDKKFSQKKAKDFAKELLQVGTLGGAVYASIHTHSVDHALKYFVGDYVVGNVLMTMNSPEYLIQSEREALKSIEKLSSKYGERYAM
;
A
#
# COMPACT_ATOMS: atom_id res chain seq x y z
N MET A 1 23.80 6.67 17.96
CA MET A 1 23.56 5.40 18.70
C MET A 1 23.03 4.36 17.71
N SER A 2 23.51 3.12 17.73
CA SER A 2 23.02 2.06 16.85
C SER A 2 21.59 1.66 17.26
N SER A 3 20.69 1.45 16.30
CA SER A 3 19.32 0.97 16.58
C SER A 3 19.35 -0.35 17.36
N PRO A 4 18.43 -0.58 18.30
CA PRO A 4 18.43 -1.77 19.16
C PRO A 4 18.29 -3.07 18.34
N LEU A 5 18.82 -4.18 18.88
CA LEU A 5 18.68 -5.49 18.24
C LEU A 5 17.24 -6.00 18.31
N TYR A 6 16.56 -5.73 19.44
CA TYR A 6 15.18 -6.12 19.66
C TYR A 6 14.33 -4.89 20.01
N LYS A 7 13.15 -4.79 19.40
CA LYS A 7 12.06 -3.88 19.80
C LYS A 7 10.89 -4.70 20.26
N ILE A 8 10.38 -4.43 21.44
CA ILE A 8 9.23 -5.14 22.03
C ILE A 8 8.08 -4.14 22.15
N PHE A 9 7.02 -4.39 21.40
CA PHE A 9 5.80 -3.62 21.52
C PHE A 9 4.86 -4.33 22.50
N CYS A 10 4.58 -3.68 23.63
CA CYS A 10 3.61 -4.13 24.64
C CYS A 10 2.28 -3.44 24.39
N CYS A 11 1.34 -4.14 23.80
CA CYS A 11 0.01 -3.67 23.42
C CYS A 11 -0.93 -4.86 23.22
N SER A 12 -2.23 -4.60 23.02
CA SER A 12 -3.08 -5.64 22.44
C SER A 12 -2.72 -5.86 20.97
N TYR A 13 -2.98 -7.05 20.44
CA TYR A 13 -2.78 -7.30 19.02
C TYR A 13 -3.72 -8.36 18.45
N LEU A 14 -3.98 -8.25 17.16
CA LEU A 14 -4.71 -9.23 16.37
C LEU A 14 -3.72 -10.16 15.67
N ASN A 15 -3.90 -11.47 15.84
CA ASN A 15 -3.09 -12.51 15.23
C ASN A 15 -3.95 -13.37 14.30
N PRO A 16 -3.99 -13.09 13.00
CA PRO A 16 -4.69 -13.93 12.04
C PRO A 16 -4.04 -15.32 12.01
N LEU A 17 -4.84 -16.37 12.21
CA LEU A 17 -4.41 -17.76 12.19
C LEU A 17 -4.81 -18.47 10.89
N SER A 18 -5.89 -18.00 10.27
CA SER A 18 -6.39 -18.46 8.97
C SER A 18 -7.31 -17.39 8.37
N ASP A 19 -7.90 -17.68 7.22
CA ASP A 19 -8.92 -16.87 6.56
C ASP A 19 -10.19 -16.63 7.39
N THR A 20 -10.47 -17.54 8.34
CA THR A 20 -11.69 -17.50 9.17
C THR A 20 -11.41 -17.34 10.65
N ARG A 21 -10.15 -17.36 11.08
CA ARG A 21 -9.76 -17.31 12.49
C ARG A 21 -8.76 -16.22 12.80
N CYS A 22 -9.12 -15.37 13.74
CA CYS A 22 -8.24 -14.35 14.31
C CYS A 22 -8.25 -14.47 15.84
N GLU A 23 -7.08 -14.45 16.42
CA GLU A 23 -6.91 -14.42 17.87
C GLU A 23 -6.66 -12.99 18.32
N TRP A 24 -7.38 -12.54 19.36
CA TRP A 24 -7.14 -11.25 19.98
C TRP A 24 -6.43 -11.41 21.32
N ILE A 25 -5.17 -11.00 21.36
CA ILE A 25 -4.36 -11.01 22.58
C ILE A 25 -4.44 -9.63 23.23
N ARG A 26 -5.23 -9.50 24.31
CA ARG A 26 -5.51 -8.22 24.97
C ARG A 26 -4.30 -7.63 25.69
N VAL A 27 -3.53 -8.46 26.39
CA VAL A 27 -2.32 -8.07 27.13
C VAL A 27 -1.16 -8.85 26.51
N GLY A 28 -0.70 -8.38 25.36
CA GLY A 28 0.29 -9.04 24.55
C GLY A 28 1.59 -8.27 24.38
N ALA A 29 2.57 -8.93 23.81
CA ALA A 29 3.78 -8.31 23.31
C ALA A 29 4.25 -8.97 22.02
N ILE A 30 4.77 -8.15 21.11
CA ILE A 30 5.38 -8.60 19.86
C ILE A 30 6.84 -8.14 19.86
N VAL A 31 7.73 -9.06 19.58
CA VAL A 31 9.18 -8.83 19.47
C VAL A 31 9.57 -8.70 18.02
N PHE A 32 10.14 -7.58 17.67
CA PHE A 32 10.78 -7.37 16.38
C PHE A 32 12.29 -7.47 16.54
N LYS A 33 12.93 -8.29 15.73
CA LYS A 33 14.40 -8.44 15.67
C LYS A 33 14.93 -7.73 14.44
N ARG A 34 16.01 -6.95 14.63
CA ARG A 34 16.70 -6.30 13.53
C ARG A 34 17.43 -7.32 12.66
N THR A 35 17.26 -7.19 11.36
CA THR A 35 17.95 -7.97 10.32
C THR A 35 18.65 -7.01 9.34
N ALA A 36 19.37 -7.52 8.37
CA ALA A 36 19.96 -6.72 7.29
C ALA A 36 18.89 -6.00 6.45
N LYS A 37 17.66 -6.54 6.39
CA LYS A 37 16.52 -6.00 5.63
C LYS A 37 15.51 -5.23 6.51
N GLY A 38 15.89 -4.77 7.70
CA GLY A 38 15.01 -4.10 8.66
C GLY A 38 14.51 -5.02 9.76
N TYR A 39 13.52 -4.57 10.53
CA TYR A 39 12.93 -5.36 11.59
C TYR A 39 11.97 -6.42 11.06
N ARG A 40 11.97 -7.61 11.69
CA ARG A 40 11.04 -8.71 11.40
C ARG A 40 10.45 -9.23 12.70
N ILE A 41 9.19 -9.66 12.67
CA ILE A 41 8.56 -10.35 13.80
C ILE A 41 9.40 -11.58 14.14
N HIS A 42 9.78 -11.70 15.42
CA HIS A 42 10.65 -12.76 15.92
C HIS A 42 9.94 -13.65 16.94
N ALA A 43 9.10 -13.07 17.77
CA ALA A 43 8.26 -13.77 18.75
C ALA A 43 7.05 -12.92 19.11
N HIS A 44 6.00 -13.53 19.58
CA HIS A 44 4.82 -12.87 20.15
C HIS A 44 4.17 -13.78 21.21
N GLY A 45 3.33 -13.19 22.05
CA GLY A 45 2.61 -13.94 23.09
C GLY A 45 2.12 -13.05 24.22
N PRO A 46 1.70 -13.66 25.35
CA PRO A 46 1.35 -12.91 26.55
C PRO A 46 2.50 -12.02 26.99
N GLN A 47 2.20 -10.77 27.34
CA GLN A 47 3.22 -9.75 27.66
C GLN A 47 4.20 -10.22 28.75
N LYS A 48 3.68 -10.85 29.80
CA LYS A 48 4.49 -11.34 30.94
C LYS A 48 5.56 -12.34 30.46
N ASP A 49 5.17 -13.27 29.60
CA ASP A 49 6.07 -14.35 29.12
C ASP A 49 7.16 -13.80 28.21
N ILE A 50 6.77 -12.92 27.31
CA ILE A 50 7.72 -12.24 26.41
C ILE A 50 8.70 -11.36 27.20
N LEU A 51 8.23 -10.56 28.14
CA LEU A 51 9.12 -9.72 28.94
C LEU A 51 10.11 -10.57 29.76
N ASN A 52 9.66 -11.64 30.38
CA ASN A 52 10.53 -12.56 31.13
C ASN A 52 11.69 -13.12 30.27
N GLN A 53 11.38 -13.44 28.99
CA GLN A 53 12.37 -13.98 28.07
C GLN A 53 13.40 -12.95 27.56
N TYR A 54 12.97 -11.69 27.41
CA TYR A 54 13.74 -10.70 26.64
C TYR A 54 14.31 -9.56 27.48
N ILE A 55 13.77 -9.25 28.66
CA ILE A 55 14.18 -8.07 29.47
C ILE A 55 15.65 -8.09 29.85
N ARG A 56 16.25 -9.27 29.97
CA ARG A 56 17.68 -9.45 30.32
C ARG A 56 18.59 -9.53 29.09
N LYS A 57 18.05 -9.52 27.86
CA LYS A 57 18.88 -9.56 26.65
C LYS A 57 19.54 -8.20 26.42
N ARG A 58 20.71 -8.20 25.78
CA ARG A 58 21.39 -6.96 25.39
C ARG A 58 20.63 -6.29 24.23
N SER A 59 20.66 -4.96 24.23
CA SER A 59 20.14 -4.14 23.12
C SER A 59 18.62 -4.33 22.85
N VAL A 60 17.82 -4.20 23.90
CA VAL A 60 16.36 -4.27 23.87
C VAL A 60 15.77 -2.88 24.09
N GLU A 61 14.82 -2.50 23.26
CA GLU A 61 13.95 -1.34 23.43
C GLU A 61 12.52 -1.84 23.71
N ILE A 62 11.91 -1.39 24.81
CA ILE A 62 10.52 -1.71 25.17
C ILE A 62 9.65 -0.50 24.89
N ILE A 63 8.62 -0.68 24.06
CA ILE A 63 7.66 0.34 23.66
C ILE A 63 6.28 -0.08 24.21
N SER A 64 5.83 0.58 25.28
CA SER A 64 4.53 0.29 25.88
C SER A 64 3.44 1.18 25.32
N LYS A 65 2.41 0.56 24.76
CA LYS A 65 1.23 1.20 24.15
C LYS A 65 -0.05 0.46 24.56
N PRO A 66 -0.42 0.46 25.86
CA PRO A 66 -1.50 -0.38 26.38
C PRO A 66 -2.89 -0.07 25.79
N ASN A 67 -3.08 1.15 25.30
CA ASN A 67 -4.35 1.61 24.71
C ASN A 67 -4.42 1.44 23.20
N LEU A 68 -3.42 0.82 22.57
CA LEU A 68 -3.40 0.56 21.15
C LEU A 68 -3.54 -0.94 20.86
N THR A 69 -4.15 -1.25 19.73
CA THR A 69 -4.17 -2.61 19.18
C THR A 69 -3.32 -2.63 17.91
N LEU A 70 -2.30 -3.48 17.90
CA LEU A 70 -1.51 -3.73 16.70
C LEU A 70 -2.23 -4.77 15.84
N CYS A 71 -2.33 -4.52 14.55
CA CYS A 71 -2.86 -5.46 13.58
C CYS A 71 -1.92 -5.54 12.36
N PRO A 72 -1.99 -6.60 11.55
CA PRO A 72 -1.39 -6.62 10.23
C PRO A 72 -1.89 -5.48 9.37
N GLY A 73 -1.08 -5.03 8.42
CA GLY A 73 -1.51 -4.04 7.44
C GLY A 73 -2.65 -4.57 6.57
N PHE A 74 -3.52 -3.67 6.14
CA PHE A 74 -4.64 -4.01 5.28
C PHE A 74 -4.19 -4.16 3.83
N PHE A 75 -4.91 -5.03 3.09
CA PHE A 75 -4.75 -5.22 1.66
C PHE A 75 -6.04 -4.80 0.96
N ASP A 76 -5.93 -3.84 0.04
CA ASP A 76 -7.04 -3.43 -0.82
C ASP A 76 -6.85 -4.09 -2.18
N THR A 77 -7.76 -4.98 -2.54
CA THR A 77 -7.64 -5.79 -3.74
C THR A 77 -8.09 -5.09 -5.02
N HIS A 78 -8.61 -3.85 -4.94
CA HIS A 78 -9.04 -3.08 -6.10
C HIS A 78 -9.18 -1.60 -5.80
N PHE A 79 -8.21 -0.77 -6.18
CA PHE A 79 -8.35 0.69 -6.11
C PHE A 79 -7.60 1.44 -7.22
N HIS A 80 -8.16 2.59 -7.59
CA HIS A 80 -7.61 3.50 -8.60
C HIS A 80 -6.97 4.71 -7.90
N TRP A 81 -5.69 4.65 -7.61
CA TRP A 81 -4.99 5.71 -6.91
C TRP A 81 -5.01 7.06 -7.64
N VAL A 82 -5.13 7.02 -8.97
CA VAL A 82 -5.21 8.20 -9.83
C VAL A 82 -6.57 8.92 -9.77
N GLN A 83 -7.54 8.37 -9.03
CA GLN A 83 -8.88 8.93 -8.83
C GLN A 83 -9.09 9.47 -7.41
N ASP A 84 -8.05 9.56 -6.60
CA ASP A 84 -8.13 9.88 -5.18
C ASP A 84 -8.93 11.16 -4.89
N GLU A 85 -8.64 12.26 -5.56
CA GLU A 85 -9.31 13.55 -5.30
C GLU A 85 -10.78 13.60 -5.76
N VAL A 86 -11.20 12.69 -6.62
CA VAL A 86 -12.58 12.68 -7.16
C VAL A 86 -13.45 11.57 -6.58
N ARG A 87 -12.89 10.66 -5.79
CA ARG A 87 -13.59 9.48 -5.25
C ARG A 87 -14.84 9.78 -4.41
N LEU A 88 -14.89 10.97 -3.80
CA LEU A 88 -16.03 11.38 -2.96
C LEU A 88 -16.94 12.42 -3.62
N MET A 89 -16.75 12.71 -4.91
CA MET A 89 -17.58 13.64 -5.64
C MET A 89 -18.87 12.94 -6.11
N PRO A 90 -20.06 13.34 -5.64
CA PRO A 90 -21.30 12.63 -5.94
C PRO A 90 -21.77 12.89 -7.38
N LYS A 91 -22.32 11.86 -8.01
CA LYS A 91 -23.10 11.92 -9.24
C LYS A 91 -24.19 10.86 -9.23
N GLU A 92 -25.27 11.08 -9.97
CA GLU A 92 -26.39 10.15 -10.02
C GLU A 92 -26.04 8.83 -10.71
N ASN A 93 -25.16 8.88 -11.72
CA ASN A 93 -24.69 7.68 -12.41
C ASN A 93 -23.18 7.69 -12.67
N LEU A 94 -22.66 6.51 -12.94
CA LEU A 94 -21.21 6.30 -13.13
C LEU A 94 -20.66 7.04 -14.35
N LEU A 95 -21.42 7.08 -15.46
CA LEU A 95 -20.92 7.69 -16.68
C LEU A 95 -20.73 9.20 -16.53
N ASP A 96 -21.67 9.87 -15.90
CA ASP A 96 -21.57 11.31 -15.59
C ASP A 96 -20.41 11.57 -14.62
N TRP A 97 -20.21 10.68 -13.65
CA TRP A 97 -19.05 10.78 -12.74
C TRP A 97 -17.71 10.62 -13.47
N LEU A 98 -17.64 9.69 -14.43
CA LEU A 98 -16.45 9.50 -15.27
C LEU A 98 -16.20 10.75 -16.14
N GLN A 99 -17.21 11.27 -16.80
CA GLN A 99 -17.10 12.38 -17.75
C GLN A 99 -16.76 13.71 -17.05
N ASP A 100 -17.41 13.99 -15.93
CA ASP A 100 -17.31 15.30 -15.28
C ASP A 100 -16.11 15.41 -14.32
N TYR A 101 -15.70 14.30 -13.72
CA TYR A 101 -14.67 14.32 -12.69
C TYR A 101 -13.47 13.42 -13.01
N THR A 102 -13.69 12.15 -13.30
CA THR A 102 -12.63 11.15 -13.35
C THR A 102 -11.71 11.37 -14.54
N TRP A 103 -12.24 11.39 -15.75
CA TRP A 103 -11.43 11.54 -16.95
C TRP A 103 -10.68 12.89 -17.01
N PRO A 104 -11.30 14.05 -16.71
CA PRO A 104 -10.55 15.31 -16.63
C PRO A 104 -9.46 15.31 -15.57
N TYR A 105 -9.67 14.58 -14.47
CA TYR A 105 -8.66 14.48 -13.43
C TYR A 105 -7.51 13.53 -13.82
N GLU A 106 -7.82 12.34 -14.37
CA GLU A 106 -6.81 11.38 -14.83
C GLU A 106 -5.94 11.95 -15.97
N ALA A 107 -6.50 12.80 -16.83
CA ALA A 107 -5.72 13.47 -17.89
C ALA A 107 -4.55 14.29 -17.34
N LYS A 108 -4.64 14.84 -16.12
CA LYS A 108 -3.54 15.59 -15.47
C LYS A 108 -2.31 14.73 -15.20
N PHE A 109 -2.48 13.41 -15.17
CA PHE A 109 -1.36 12.48 -14.96
C PHE A 109 -0.42 12.35 -16.17
N ILE A 110 -0.71 12.99 -17.30
CA ILE A 110 0.25 13.19 -18.38
C ILE A 110 1.48 13.98 -17.89
N ASP A 111 1.30 14.89 -16.94
CA ASP A 111 2.42 15.61 -16.31
C ASP A 111 3.11 14.70 -15.28
N LYS A 112 4.37 14.37 -15.57
CA LYS A 112 5.19 13.53 -14.69
C LYS A 112 5.41 14.13 -13.30
N LYS A 113 5.51 15.45 -13.19
CA LYS A 113 5.71 16.13 -11.89
C LYS A 113 4.44 16.06 -11.05
N PHE A 114 3.29 16.30 -11.69
CA PHE A 114 1.99 16.13 -11.06
C PHE A 114 1.81 14.71 -10.56
N SER A 115 1.98 13.70 -11.43
CA SER A 115 1.90 12.29 -11.09
C SER A 115 2.84 11.91 -9.94
N GLN A 116 4.09 12.37 -9.96
CA GLN A 116 5.05 12.10 -8.90
C GLN A 116 4.62 12.71 -7.56
N LYS A 117 4.13 13.95 -7.57
CA LYS A 117 3.63 14.61 -6.36
C LYS A 117 2.46 13.83 -5.77
N LYS A 118 1.47 13.49 -6.61
CA LYS A 118 0.28 12.74 -6.18
C LYS A 118 0.64 11.36 -5.64
N ALA A 119 1.55 10.62 -6.26
CA ALA A 119 2.00 9.33 -5.75
C ALA A 119 2.65 9.43 -4.36
N LYS A 120 3.41 10.49 -4.09
CA LYS A 120 4.00 10.73 -2.76
C LYS A 120 2.95 11.07 -1.72
N ASP A 121 1.96 11.86 -2.08
CA ASP A 121 0.91 12.28 -1.15
C ASP A 121 -0.01 11.09 -0.84
N PHE A 122 -0.44 10.34 -1.85
CA PHE A 122 -1.25 9.14 -1.69
C PHE A 122 -0.52 8.02 -0.91
N ALA A 123 0.79 7.86 -1.10
CA ALA A 123 1.59 6.93 -0.31
C ALA A 123 1.54 7.22 1.19
N LYS A 124 1.47 8.50 1.60
CA LYS A 124 1.30 8.88 3.00
C LYS A 124 -0.10 8.53 3.50
N GLU A 125 -1.13 8.74 2.68
CA GLU A 125 -2.51 8.39 3.03
C GLU A 125 -2.65 6.89 3.24
N LEU A 126 -2.11 6.05 2.33
CA LEU A 126 -2.09 4.60 2.49
C LEU A 126 -1.48 4.18 3.84
N LEU A 127 -0.35 4.78 4.22
CA LEU A 127 0.28 4.50 5.51
C LEU A 127 -0.58 4.98 6.70
N GLN A 128 -1.25 6.13 6.58
CA GLN A 128 -2.11 6.67 7.65
C GLN A 128 -3.33 5.79 7.92
N VAL A 129 -3.89 5.16 6.88
CA VAL A 129 -5.03 4.24 7.02
C VAL A 129 -4.62 2.78 7.20
N GLY A 130 -3.30 2.49 7.22
CA GLY A 130 -2.76 1.15 7.45
C GLY A 130 -2.86 0.21 6.24
N THR A 131 -3.07 0.72 5.03
CA THR A 131 -3.06 -0.08 3.81
C THR A 131 -1.62 -0.31 3.36
N LEU A 132 -1.16 -1.55 3.40
CA LEU A 132 0.21 -1.96 3.12
C LEU A 132 0.33 -2.93 1.95
N GLY A 133 -0.69 -3.05 1.11
CA GLY A 133 -0.65 -3.88 -0.08
C GLY A 133 -1.96 -3.84 -0.86
N GLY A 134 -1.93 -4.40 -2.06
CA GLY A 134 -3.14 -4.51 -2.87
C GLY A 134 -2.92 -4.51 -4.37
N ALA A 135 -4.03 -4.57 -5.10
CA ALA A 135 -4.08 -4.44 -6.56
C ALA A 135 -4.48 -3.03 -6.95
N VAL A 136 -3.59 -2.34 -7.65
CA VAL A 136 -3.63 -0.89 -7.87
C VAL A 136 -3.74 -0.56 -9.34
N TYR A 137 -4.73 0.24 -9.68
CA TYR A 137 -4.90 0.75 -11.03
C TYR A 137 -4.34 2.17 -11.15
N ALA A 138 -3.43 2.34 -12.10
CA ALA A 138 -2.86 3.62 -12.49
C ALA A 138 -3.52 4.17 -13.77
N SER A 139 -3.10 5.32 -14.27
CA SER A 139 -3.62 5.89 -15.53
C SER A 139 -3.01 5.20 -16.76
N ILE A 140 -3.44 5.60 -17.95
CA ILE A 140 -2.84 5.16 -19.22
C ILE A 140 -1.33 5.49 -19.33
N HIS A 141 -0.87 6.47 -18.57
CA HIS A 141 0.53 6.94 -18.62
C HIS A 141 1.44 6.03 -17.80
N THR A 142 2.38 5.33 -18.44
CA THR A 142 3.27 4.34 -17.78
C THR A 142 4.03 4.87 -16.57
N HIS A 143 4.37 6.16 -16.56
CA HIS A 143 5.06 6.75 -15.40
C HIS A 143 4.19 6.85 -14.14
N SER A 144 2.86 6.76 -14.24
CA SER A 144 2.00 6.66 -13.06
C SER A 144 2.18 5.31 -12.34
N VAL A 145 2.40 4.21 -13.09
CA VAL A 145 2.83 2.92 -12.53
C VAL A 145 4.22 3.04 -11.89
N ASP A 146 5.17 3.67 -12.60
CA ASP A 146 6.53 3.89 -12.08
C ASP A 146 6.51 4.63 -10.74
N HIS A 147 5.67 5.66 -10.61
CA HIS A 147 5.58 6.46 -9.40
C HIS A 147 4.89 5.69 -8.26
N ALA A 148 3.81 4.96 -8.52
CA ALA A 148 3.16 4.12 -7.52
C ALA A 148 4.16 3.08 -6.96
N LEU A 149 4.80 2.30 -7.83
CA LEU A 149 5.78 1.28 -7.42
C LEU A 149 7.03 1.84 -6.74
N LYS A 150 7.36 3.11 -6.98
CA LYS A 150 8.49 3.80 -6.34
C LYS A 150 8.16 4.30 -4.93
N TYR A 151 6.95 4.80 -4.71
CA TYR A 151 6.62 5.52 -3.47
C TYR A 151 5.72 4.75 -2.52
N PHE A 152 4.91 3.80 -3.00
CA PHE A 152 4.05 3.00 -2.13
C PHE A 152 4.89 2.01 -1.32
N VAL A 153 4.67 2.01 -0.01
CA VAL A 153 5.41 1.17 0.95
C VAL A 153 4.56 -0.04 1.30
N GLY A 154 4.99 -1.21 0.84
CA GLY A 154 4.28 -2.47 1.07
C GLY A 154 4.28 -3.36 -0.17
N ASP A 155 3.34 -4.31 -0.21
CA ASP A 155 3.25 -5.33 -1.24
C ASP A 155 2.13 -4.98 -2.24
N TYR A 156 2.47 -4.18 -3.24
CA TYR A 156 1.53 -3.76 -4.28
C TYR A 156 1.86 -4.36 -5.63
N VAL A 157 0.81 -4.82 -6.31
CA VAL A 157 0.80 -5.10 -7.74
C VAL A 157 0.10 -3.93 -8.42
N VAL A 158 0.76 -3.30 -9.39
CA VAL A 158 0.26 -2.08 -10.03
C VAL A 158 0.11 -2.30 -11.52
N GLY A 159 -1.07 -2.03 -12.07
CA GLY A 159 -1.34 -2.03 -13.49
C GLY A 159 -1.71 -0.65 -14.02
N ASN A 160 -1.52 -0.40 -15.29
CA ASN A 160 -2.11 0.76 -15.95
C ASN A 160 -3.46 0.40 -16.57
N VAL A 161 -4.38 1.34 -16.60
CA VAL A 161 -5.61 1.17 -17.40
C VAL A 161 -5.29 1.28 -18.88
N LEU A 162 -6.05 0.55 -19.71
CA LEU A 162 -5.98 0.65 -21.15
C LEU A 162 -7.29 1.24 -21.67
N MET A 163 -7.20 2.36 -22.35
CA MET A 163 -8.36 3.06 -22.90
C MET A 163 -8.25 3.09 -24.44
N THR A 164 -8.76 2.06 -25.10
CA THR A 164 -8.72 1.93 -26.56
C THR A 164 -10.06 2.27 -27.24
N MET A 165 -11.13 2.40 -26.45
CA MET A 165 -12.47 2.76 -26.91
C MET A 165 -13.29 3.40 -25.77
N ASN A 166 -14.40 4.05 -26.10
CA ASN A 166 -15.39 4.59 -25.16
C ASN A 166 -14.78 5.53 -24.08
N SER A 167 -13.73 6.25 -24.46
CA SER A 167 -13.06 7.23 -23.61
C SER A 167 -12.81 8.53 -24.40
N PRO A 168 -12.61 9.68 -23.73
CA PRO A 168 -12.36 10.93 -24.44
C PRO A 168 -11.03 10.87 -25.21
N GLU A 169 -10.96 11.63 -26.31
CA GLU A 169 -9.79 11.63 -27.19
C GLU A 169 -8.47 11.87 -26.47
N TYR A 170 -8.49 12.71 -25.45
CA TYR A 170 -7.29 13.03 -24.66
C TYR A 170 -6.81 11.92 -23.70
N LEU A 171 -7.58 10.83 -23.58
CA LEU A 171 -7.21 9.63 -22.83
C LEU A 171 -7.22 8.37 -23.71
N ILE A 172 -7.53 8.48 -25.00
CA ILE A 172 -7.57 7.32 -25.87
C ILE A 172 -6.15 6.90 -26.28
N GLN A 173 -5.91 5.60 -26.35
CA GLN A 173 -4.67 5.00 -26.84
C GLN A 173 -4.98 4.10 -28.03
N SER A 174 -4.08 4.03 -28.99
CA SER A 174 -4.12 2.94 -29.97
C SER A 174 -3.78 1.60 -29.31
N GLU A 175 -4.29 0.50 -29.84
CA GLU A 175 -3.94 -0.86 -29.37
C GLU A 175 -2.42 -1.08 -29.35
N ARG A 176 -1.72 -0.55 -30.36
CA ARG A 176 -0.26 -0.63 -30.44
C ARG A 176 0.45 0.07 -29.27
N GLU A 177 -0.05 1.22 -28.84
CA GLU A 177 0.50 1.96 -27.69
C GLU A 177 0.19 1.24 -26.39
N ALA A 178 -1.03 0.69 -26.26
CA ALA A 178 -1.43 -0.12 -25.13
C ALA A 178 -0.51 -1.36 -24.98
N LEU A 179 -0.31 -2.13 -26.05
CA LEU A 179 0.58 -3.29 -26.04
C LEU A 179 2.03 -2.92 -25.68
N LYS A 180 2.57 -1.85 -26.25
CA LYS A 180 3.92 -1.36 -25.90
C LYS A 180 4.05 -0.97 -24.44
N SER A 181 3.00 -0.39 -23.84
CA SER A 181 3.02 -0.07 -22.39
C SER A 181 3.07 -1.32 -21.55
N ILE A 182 2.31 -2.37 -21.91
CA ILE A 182 2.33 -3.68 -21.23
C ILE A 182 3.72 -4.30 -21.30
N GLU A 183 4.28 -4.44 -22.51
CA GLU A 183 5.60 -5.02 -22.72
C GLU A 183 6.68 -4.30 -21.91
N LYS A 184 6.66 -2.97 -21.93
CA LYS A 184 7.60 -2.14 -21.19
C LYS A 184 7.49 -2.33 -19.67
N LEU A 185 6.27 -2.33 -19.13
CA LEU A 185 6.04 -2.40 -17.69
C LEU A 185 6.26 -3.82 -17.16
N SER A 186 5.80 -4.85 -17.87
CA SER A 186 6.02 -6.25 -17.48
C SER A 186 7.51 -6.61 -17.50
N SER A 187 8.26 -6.20 -18.52
CA SER A 187 9.71 -6.39 -18.57
C SER A 187 10.44 -5.68 -17.42
N LYS A 188 9.94 -4.52 -16.97
CA LYS A 188 10.58 -3.72 -15.93
C LYS A 188 10.27 -4.21 -14.52
N TYR A 189 9.06 -4.67 -14.26
CA TYR A 189 8.55 -4.90 -12.91
C TYR A 189 8.20 -6.35 -12.60
N GLY A 190 8.09 -7.23 -13.62
CA GLY A 190 7.75 -8.64 -13.41
C GLY A 190 6.45 -8.80 -12.62
N GLU A 191 6.48 -9.60 -11.57
CA GLU A 191 5.31 -9.93 -10.73
C GLU A 191 4.68 -8.72 -10.00
N ARG A 192 5.38 -7.59 -9.95
CA ARG A 192 4.82 -6.35 -9.35
C ARG A 192 3.95 -5.56 -10.33
N TYR A 193 3.85 -5.99 -11.55
CA TYR A 193 2.98 -5.45 -12.58
C TYR A 193 2.00 -6.50 -13.03
N ALA A 194 0.71 -6.18 -13.06
CA ALA A 194 -0.35 -7.01 -13.63
C ALA A 194 -1.37 -6.14 -14.38
N MET A 195 -2.07 -6.78 -15.29
CA MET A 195 -3.22 -6.24 -16.02
C MET A 195 -4.38 -7.22 -15.95
#